data_853a292b61962e2e1accb181ce0c66b9
#
_entry.id   853a292b61962e2e1accb181ce0c66b9
#
_cell.length_a   1.000
_cell.length_b   1.000
_cell.length_c   1.000
_cell.angle_alpha   90.00
_cell.angle_beta   90.00
_cell.angle_gamma   90.00
#
_symmetry.space_group_name_H-M   'P 1'
#
loop_
_entity.id
_entity.type
_entity.pdbx_description
1 polymer ?
#
loop_
_entity_poly.entity_id
_entity_poly.type
_entity_poly.pdbx_seq_one_letter_code
_entity_poly.pdbx_strand_id
1 'polypeptide(L)'
;TPFTEKHIALGAKMHEFAGYNMPIEYSGIIDEHLTVCNAVGVFDVSHMGEFWVKGPQALAFLQKVTSNNVAALVPGKIQYTCFPNEEGGIVDDLLVYCYEPEKYLLVVNAANIEKDWDWCVSHNTEGAELENSSDNMAQLAVQGPKAILALQKLTDIDLSAIPYYTFTVGRFAGKENVIISNTGYTGAGGFELYFYPDAAEAVWKAVFEAGEEFGIKPVGLGARDTLRLEMGFCLYGNDLDDKTSPIEAGLGWITKFVEGKEFINRPMLERQKAEGTTRKLVGFEMIDRGIPRHGYELVNGEGEGIGVVTSGTMSPTRKIGICLLYTSPSP
;
A
#
# COMPACT_ATOMS: atom_id res chain seq x y z
N THR A 1 -4.18 14.82 -9.22
CA THR A 1 -2.92 14.22 -9.67
C THR A 1 -2.51 14.78 -11.02
N PRO A 2 -1.27 14.63 -11.46
CA PRO A 2 -0.84 15.07 -12.79
C PRO A 2 -1.51 14.34 -13.95
N PHE A 3 -2.23 13.25 -13.67
CA PHE A 3 -2.90 12.43 -14.67
C PHE A 3 -4.42 12.65 -14.74
N THR A 4 -5.01 13.49 -13.92
CA THR A 4 -6.46 13.65 -13.82
C THR A 4 -7.13 13.94 -15.18
N GLU A 5 -6.58 14.86 -15.97
CA GLU A 5 -7.11 15.18 -17.29
C GLU A 5 -7.01 14.00 -18.28
N LYS A 6 -5.99 13.14 -18.12
CA LYS A 6 -5.87 11.92 -18.92
C LYS A 6 -6.96 10.91 -18.58
N HIS A 7 -7.27 10.74 -17.31
CA HIS A 7 -8.34 9.85 -16.87
C HIS A 7 -9.68 10.29 -17.45
N ILE A 8 -9.97 11.60 -17.38
CA ILE A 8 -11.18 12.19 -17.95
C ILE A 8 -11.23 11.98 -19.47
N ALA A 9 -10.12 12.25 -20.17
CA ALA A 9 -10.02 12.09 -21.62
C ALA A 9 -10.19 10.62 -22.07
N LEU A 10 -9.79 9.68 -21.24
CA LEU A 10 -9.98 8.23 -21.47
C LEU A 10 -11.38 7.73 -21.12
N GLY A 11 -12.27 8.62 -20.65
CA GLY A 11 -13.65 8.28 -20.31
C GLY A 11 -13.79 7.54 -18.97
N ALA A 12 -12.83 7.67 -18.05
CA ALA A 12 -12.91 7.06 -16.74
C ALA A 12 -14.11 7.58 -15.95
N LYS A 13 -14.73 6.70 -15.19
CA LYS A 13 -15.68 7.08 -14.13
C LYS A 13 -14.92 7.66 -12.96
N MET A 14 -15.00 8.97 -12.82
CA MET A 14 -14.27 9.71 -11.80
C MET A 14 -15.05 9.80 -10.50
N HIS A 15 -14.34 9.81 -9.37
CA HIS A 15 -14.89 10.02 -8.04
C HIS A 15 -13.87 10.71 -7.14
N GLU A 16 -14.35 11.48 -6.18
CA GLU A 16 -13.49 12.04 -5.14
C GLU A 16 -13.00 10.93 -4.22
N PHE A 17 -11.69 10.88 -3.99
CA PHE A 17 -11.04 9.97 -3.06
C PHE A 17 -9.89 10.70 -2.36
N ALA A 18 -9.97 10.81 -1.04
CA ALA A 18 -8.95 11.46 -0.21
C ALA A 18 -8.58 12.88 -0.68
N GLY A 19 -9.55 13.66 -1.17
CA GLY A 19 -9.33 15.00 -1.68
C GLY A 19 -8.88 15.09 -3.14
N TYR A 20 -8.71 13.95 -3.81
CA TYR A 20 -8.31 13.86 -5.22
C TYR A 20 -9.47 13.40 -6.10
N ASN A 21 -9.55 13.91 -7.33
CA ASN A 21 -10.46 13.39 -8.33
C ASN A 21 -9.79 12.19 -9.02
N MET A 22 -10.24 10.99 -8.70
CA MET A 22 -9.60 9.73 -9.07
C MET A 22 -10.47 8.86 -9.98
N PRO A 23 -9.86 8.06 -10.88
CA PRO A 23 -10.60 7.10 -11.69
C PRO A 23 -10.99 5.88 -10.84
N ILE A 24 -12.28 5.54 -10.82
CA ILE A 24 -12.77 4.32 -10.19
C ILE A 24 -12.68 3.15 -11.15
N GLU A 25 -13.08 3.36 -12.40
CA GLU A 25 -13.02 2.38 -13.48
C GLU A 25 -12.99 3.04 -14.85
N TYR A 26 -12.49 2.34 -15.85
CA TYR A 26 -12.50 2.72 -17.26
C TYR A 26 -13.35 1.73 -18.07
N SER A 27 -12.88 0.49 -18.23
CA SER A 27 -13.58 -0.57 -18.97
C SER A 27 -14.45 -1.47 -18.07
N GLY A 28 -14.44 -1.21 -16.78
CA GLY A 28 -15.17 -1.97 -15.78
C GLY A 28 -14.26 -2.74 -14.84
N ILE A 29 -14.64 -2.80 -13.56
CA ILE A 29 -13.81 -3.35 -12.48
C ILE A 29 -13.35 -4.78 -12.77
N ILE A 30 -14.24 -5.64 -13.26
CA ILE A 30 -13.91 -7.05 -13.53
C ILE A 30 -12.91 -7.17 -14.69
N ASP A 31 -13.13 -6.44 -15.79
CA ASP A 31 -12.21 -6.45 -16.94
C ASP A 31 -10.82 -5.93 -16.55
N GLU A 32 -10.77 -4.85 -15.80
CA GLU A 32 -9.53 -4.25 -15.32
C GLU A 32 -8.79 -5.18 -14.33
N HIS A 33 -9.50 -5.79 -13.39
CA HIS A 33 -8.96 -6.78 -12.48
C HIS A 33 -8.30 -7.95 -13.22
N LEU A 34 -9.03 -8.53 -14.18
CA LEU A 34 -8.52 -9.66 -14.96
C LEU A 34 -7.37 -9.26 -15.90
N THR A 35 -7.37 -8.02 -16.37
CA THR A 35 -6.23 -7.48 -17.14
C THR A 35 -4.96 -7.45 -16.29
N VAL A 36 -5.04 -7.00 -15.04
CA VAL A 36 -3.89 -7.04 -14.11
C VAL A 36 -3.45 -8.47 -13.84
N CYS A 37 -4.37 -9.40 -13.62
CA CYS A 37 -4.04 -10.79 -13.36
C CYS A 37 -3.35 -11.51 -14.54
N ASN A 38 -3.70 -11.15 -15.78
CA ASN A 38 -3.30 -11.92 -16.97
C ASN A 38 -2.37 -11.17 -17.94
N ALA A 39 -2.28 -9.85 -17.82
CA ALA A 39 -1.53 -9.00 -18.73
C ALA A 39 -0.76 -7.91 -17.99
N VAL A 40 -1.15 -6.65 -18.14
CA VAL A 40 -0.56 -5.51 -17.45
C VAL A 40 -1.57 -4.38 -17.30
N GLY A 41 -1.71 -3.87 -16.07
CA GLY A 41 -2.53 -2.72 -15.75
C GLY A 41 -1.70 -1.58 -15.16
N VAL A 42 -2.13 -0.35 -15.42
CA VAL A 42 -1.48 0.87 -14.91
C VAL A 42 -2.44 1.61 -14.01
N PHE A 43 -2.04 1.79 -12.76
CA PHE A 43 -2.76 2.59 -11.77
C PHE A 43 -2.05 3.92 -11.57
N ASP A 44 -2.79 5.01 -11.62
CA ASP A 44 -2.33 6.26 -11.02
C ASP A 44 -2.48 6.16 -9.50
N VAL A 45 -1.36 6.21 -8.80
CA VAL A 45 -1.30 6.21 -7.34
C VAL A 45 -0.56 7.44 -6.81
N SER A 46 -0.52 8.51 -7.62
CA SER A 46 0.10 9.79 -7.27
C SER A 46 -0.61 10.54 -6.16
N HIS A 47 -1.73 10.03 -5.65
CA HIS A 47 -2.44 10.54 -4.50
C HIS A 47 -1.81 10.10 -3.16
N MET A 48 -0.91 9.13 -3.17
CA MET A 48 -0.17 8.70 -1.99
C MET A 48 0.70 9.83 -1.44
N GLY A 49 1.11 9.73 -0.17
CA GLY A 49 2.00 10.70 0.45
C GLY A 49 3.44 10.19 0.52
N GLU A 50 4.40 11.09 0.33
CA GLU A 50 5.82 10.78 0.38
C GLU A 50 6.55 11.76 1.31
N PHE A 51 7.22 11.21 2.34
CA PHE A 51 8.00 11.99 3.29
C PHE A 51 9.44 11.52 3.29
N TRP A 52 10.36 12.46 3.12
CA TRP A 52 11.77 12.20 3.36
C TRP A 52 12.10 12.34 4.84
N VAL A 53 12.89 11.40 5.34
CA VAL A 53 13.46 11.41 6.70
C VAL A 53 14.98 11.29 6.54
N LYS A 54 15.71 12.33 6.94
CA LYS A 54 17.14 12.47 6.64
C LYS A 54 17.95 12.80 7.90
N GLY A 55 19.25 12.60 7.77
CA GLY A 55 20.24 12.98 8.76
C GLY A 55 20.59 11.88 9.76
N PRO A 56 21.58 12.14 10.64
CA PRO A 56 22.10 11.13 11.56
C PRO A 56 21.05 10.65 12.59
N GLN A 57 19.97 11.40 12.79
CA GLN A 57 18.88 11.05 13.71
C GLN A 57 17.72 10.29 13.03
N ALA A 58 17.77 10.12 11.71
CA ALA A 58 16.69 9.50 10.93
C ALA A 58 16.36 8.08 11.42
N LEU A 59 17.36 7.24 11.61
CA LEU A 59 17.16 5.87 12.09
C LEU A 59 16.55 5.84 13.50
N ALA A 60 17.06 6.63 14.42
CA ALA A 60 16.54 6.69 15.79
C ALA A 60 15.07 7.11 15.84
N PHE A 61 14.71 8.14 15.06
CA PHE A 61 13.33 8.58 14.89
C PHE A 61 12.43 7.46 14.33
N LEU A 62 12.83 6.85 13.21
CA LEU A 62 12.04 5.79 12.57
C LEU A 62 11.90 4.55 13.46
N GLN A 63 12.93 4.17 14.21
CA GLN A 63 12.86 3.07 15.17
C GLN A 63 11.85 3.33 16.29
N LYS A 64 11.67 4.59 16.67
CA LYS A 64 10.71 4.98 17.71
C LYS A 64 9.26 5.00 17.21
N VAL A 65 9.01 5.50 16.01
CA VAL A 65 7.63 5.71 15.52
C VAL A 65 7.07 4.53 14.73
N THR A 66 7.89 3.57 14.33
CA THR A 66 7.44 2.41 13.54
C THR A 66 7.52 1.10 14.32
N SER A 67 6.65 0.15 14.00
CA SER A 67 6.60 -1.18 14.63
C SER A 67 7.69 -2.12 14.14
N ASN A 68 8.16 -1.96 12.90
CA ASN A 68 9.15 -2.85 12.29
C ASN A 68 10.59 -2.37 12.55
N ASN A 69 11.56 -3.26 12.39
CA ASN A 69 12.96 -2.98 12.67
C ASN A 69 13.64 -2.28 11.48
N VAL A 70 13.63 -0.96 11.45
CA VAL A 70 14.25 -0.15 10.39
C VAL A 70 15.78 -0.34 10.38
N ALA A 71 16.39 -0.65 11.52
CA ALA A 71 17.84 -0.92 11.61
C ALA A 71 18.27 -2.16 10.79
N ALA A 72 17.34 -3.03 10.41
CA ALA A 72 17.62 -4.17 9.54
C ALA A 72 17.65 -3.80 8.05
N LEU A 73 17.22 -2.59 7.67
CA LEU A 73 17.26 -2.13 6.30
C LEU A 73 18.66 -1.69 5.88
N VAL A 74 18.99 -2.00 4.64
CA VAL A 74 20.17 -1.47 3.94
C VAL A 74 19.71 -0.73 2.69
N PRO A 75 20.54 0.16 2.12
CA PRO A 75 20.18 0.88 0.90
C PRO A 75 19.65 -0.04 -0.21
N GLY A 76 18.54 0.36 -0.84
CA GLY A 76 17.83 -0.42 -1.85
C GLY A 76 16.76 -1.36 -1.30
N LYS A 77 16.62 -1.50 0.01
CA LYS A 77 15.58 -2.34 0.65
C LYS A 77 14.36 -1.53 1.08
N ILE A 78 13.21 -2.21 1.08
CA ILE A 78 11.92 -1.65 1.45
C ILE A 78 11.34 -2.49 2.59
N GLN A 79 10.60 -1.84 3.47
CA GLN A 79 9.94 -2.50 4.58
C GLN A 79 8.50 -2.01 4.73
N TYR A 80 7.57 -2.95 4.88
CA TYR A 80 6.21 -2.64 5.32
C TYR A 80 6.19 -2.53 6.84
N THR A 81 5.51 -1.51 7.35
CA THR A 81 5.43 -1.22 8.78
C THR A 81 4.13 -0.48 9.11
N CYS A 82 3.92 -0.15 10.35
CA CYS A 82 2.88 0.76 10.78
C CYS A 82 3.40 1.72 11.85
N PHE A 83 2.67 2.82 12.07
CA PHE A 83 2.82 3.72 13.21
C PHE A 83 1.88 3.27 14.32
N PRO A 84 2.35 2.61 15.40
CA PRO A 84 1.52 2.36 16.58
C PRO A 84 1.26 3.67 17.32
N ASN A 85 0.06 3.81 17.89
CA ASN A 85 -0.25 4.93 18.80
C ASN A 85 -0.13 4.53 20.27
N GLU A 86 -0.24 5.50 21.17
CA GLU A 86 -0.11 5.29 22.62
C GLU A 86 -1.27 4.47 23.20
N GLU A 87 -2.41 4.40 22.51
CA GLU A 87 -3.60 3.66 22.95
C GLU A 87 -3.64 2.23 22.43
N GLY A 88 -2.67 1.85 21.59
CA GLY A 88 -2.52 0.49 21.05
C GLY A 88 -3.14 0.26 19.68
N GLY A 89 -3.63 1.33 19.03
CA GLY A 89 -4.10 1.29 17.65
C GLY A 89 -3.02 1.63 16.64
N ILE A 90 -3.41 1.81 15.40
CA ILE A 90 -2.56 2.12 14.26
C ILE A 90 -2.90 3.51 13.72
N VAL A 91 -1.93 4.41 13.66
CA VAL A 91 -2.08 5.74 13.04
C VAL A 91 -2.18 5.60 11.53
N ASP A 92 -1.26 4.84 10.93
CA ASP A 92 -1.27 4.44 9.52
C ASP A 92 -0.35 3.23 9.30
N ASP A 93 -0.57 2.52 8.19
CA ASP A 93 0.35 1.54 7.64
C ASP A 93 1.09 2.14 6.44
N LEU A 94 2.38 1.83 6.31
CA LEU A 94 3.24 2.52 5.36
C LEU A 94 4.40 1.66 4.89
N LEU A 95 5.07 2.13 3.83
CA LEU A 95 6.35 1.60 3.39
C LEU A 95 7.49 2.52 3.82
N VAL A 96 8.61 1.92 4.21
CA VAL A 96 9.88 2.60 4.47
C VAL A 96 10.91 2.12 3.47
N TYR A 97 11.42 3.04 2.66
CA TYR A 97 12.49 2.84 1.68
C TYR A 97 13.80 3.29 2.29
N CYS A 98 14.78 2.42 2.40
CA CYS A 98 16.15 2.84 2.73
C CYS A 98 16.84 3.29 1.44
N TYR A 99 16.84 4.60 1.21
CA TYR A 99 17.34 5.19 -0.02
C TYR A 99 18.88 5.25 -0.04
N GLU A 100 19.44 5.77 1.04
CA GLU A 100 20.86 5.85 1.34
C GLU A 100 21.03 5.70 2.85
N PRO A 101 22.26 5.51 3.36
CA PRO A 101 22.49 5.66 4.80
C PRO A 101 21.96 7.02 5.28
N GLU A 102 21.23 7.03 6.39
CA GLU A 102 20.63 8.23 6.97
C GLU A 102 19.63 8.98 6.06
N LYS A 103 19.08 8.29 5.04
CA LYS A 103 18.06 8.85 4.16
C LYS A 103 17.01 7.82 3.80
N TYR A 104 15.78 8.10 4.21
CA TYR A 104 14.64 7.20 4.04
C TYR A 104 13.49 7.94 3.37
N LEU A 105 12.71 7.20 2.58
CA LEU A 105 11.45 7.66 2.02
C LEU A 105 10.32 6.88 2.67
N LEU A 106 9.35 7.59 3.25
CA LEU A 106 8.10 7.01 3.73
C LEU A 106 7.03 7.18 2.68
N VAL A 107 6.27 6.12 2.39
CA VAL A 107 5.11 6.18 1.50
C VAL A 107 3.88 5.86 2.33
N VAL A 108 2.99 6.83 2.48
CA VAL A 108 1.83 6.79 3.38
C VAL A 108 0.51 6.84 2.63
N ASN A 109 -0.58 6.44 3.28
CA ASN A 109 -1.91 6.46 2.67
C ASN A 109 -2.41 7.89 2.41
N ALA A 110 -3.05 8.09 1.26
CA ALA A 110 -3.52 9.40 0.79
C ALA A 110 -4.41 10.13 1.80
N ALA A 111 -5.38 9.43 2.39
CA ALA A 111 -6.31 10.03 3.35
C ALA A 111 -5.64 10.43 4.67
N ASN A 112 -4.43 9.96 4.93
CA ASN A 112 -3.71 10.14 6.17
C ASN A 112 -2.50 11.08 6.06
N ILE A 113 -2.24 11.68 4.90
CA ILE A 113 -1.04 12.51 4.66
C ILE A 113 -0.85 13.58 5.75
N GLU A 114 -1.88 14.38 6.04
CA GLU A 114 -1.79 15.43 7.05
C GLU A 114 -1.63 14.84 8.46
N LYS A 115 -2.42 13.82 8.79
CA LYS A 115 -2.36 13.13 10.08
C LYS A 115 -0.98 12.51 10.33
N ASP A 116 -0.42 11.84 9.34
CA ASP A 116 0.88 11.19 9.43
C ASP A 116 2.01 12.20 9.50
N TRP A 117 1.89 13.30 8.76
CA TRP A 117 2.85 14.39 8.85
C TRP A 117 2.88 15.01 10.24
N ASP A 118 1.71 15.34 10.80
CA ASP A 118 1.59 15.88 12.15
C ASP A 118 2.09 14.89 13.20
N TRP A 119 1.82 13.59 13.00
CA TRP A 119 2.35 12.52 13.85
C TRP A 119 3.87 12.50 13.82
N CYS A 120 4.48 12.52 12.65
CA CYS A 120 5.92 12.55 12.49
C CYS A 120 6.56 13.78 13.13
N VAL A 121 6.00 14.96 12.87
CA VAL A 121 6.51 16.22 13.42
C VAL A 121 6.42 16.24 14.95
N SER A 122 5.27 15.85 15.52
CA SER A 122 5.05 15.87 16.97
C SER A 122 5.88 14.86 17.74
N HIS A 123 6.29 13.74 17.12
CA HIS A 123 7.09 12.68 17.72
C HIS A 123 8.58 12.75 17.40
N ASN A 124 9.01 13.73 16.61
CA ASN A 124 10.40 13.89 16.21
C ASN A 124 11.25 14.60 17.29
N THR A 125 11.38 13.96 18.42
CA THR A 125 12.22 14.45 19.54
C THR A 125 13.71 14.19 19.30
N GLU A 126 14.03 13.30 18.39
CA GLU A 126 15.40 12.95 18.00
C GLU A 126 16.05 14.03 17.12
N GLY A 127 15.24 14.85 16.43
CA GLY A 127 15.71 15.93 15.58
C GLY A 127 16.11 15.46 14.17
N ALA A 128 15.45 14.45 13.64
CA ALA A 128 15.60 14.08 12.23
C ALA A 128 15.11 15.22 11.32
N GLU A 129 15.69 15.34 10.14
CA GLU A 129 15.22 16.25 9.11
C GLU A 129 14.02 15.61 8.39
N LEU A 130 12.86 16.27 8.44
CA LEU A 130 11.62 15.83 7.81
C LEU A 130 11.25 16.75 6.65
N GLU A 131 10.86 16.17 5.52
CA GLU A 131 10.40 16.90 4.33
C GLU A 131 9.18 16.21 3.73
N ASN A 132 8.05 16.92 3.64
CA ASN A 132 6.86 16.43 2.93
C ASN A 132 6.99 16.75 1.44
N SER A 133 7.22 15.74 0.63
CA SER A 133 7.38 15.83 -0.83
C SER A 133 6.18 15.29 -1.60
N SER A 134 5.04 15.09 -0.95
CA SER A 134 3.85 14.48 -1.56
C SER A 134 3.38 15.21 -2.82
N ASP A 135 3.43 16.55 -2.83
CA ASP A 135 3.05 17.35 -4.00
C ASP A 135 4.12 17.36 -5.12
N ASN A 136 5.32 16.91 -4.82
CA ASN A 136 6.47 16.91 -5.72
C ASN A 136 6.80 15.51 -6.29
N MET A 137 5.98 14.52 -6.01
CA MET A 137 6.10 13.18 -6.55
C MET A 137 4.86 12.75 -7.30
N ALA A 138 5.07 12.08 -8.43
CA ALA A 138 4.05 11.32 -9.14
C ALA A 138 4.40 9.84 -9.03
N GLN A 139 3.39 9.00 -8.97
CA GLN A 139 3.57 7.56 -8.81
C GLN A 139 2.63 6.79 -9.72
N LEU A 140 3.19 5.85 -10.49
CA LEU A 140 2.42 4.85 -11.25
C LEU A 140 2.73 3.45 -10.72
N ALA A 141 1.70 2.66 -10.52
CA ALA A 141 1.84 1.23 -10.28
C ALA A 141 1.53 0.48 -11.60
N VAL A 142 2.53 -0.19 -12.14
CA VAL A 142 2.42 -0.99 -13.38
C VAL A 142 2.48 -2.45 -12.98
N GLN A 143 1.33 -3.11 -12.98
CA GLN A 143 1.14 -4.39 -12.33
C GLN A 143 0.63 -5.46 -13.29
N GLY A 144 1.09 -6.68 -13.08
CA GLY A 144 0.69 -7.85 -13.85
C GLY A 144 1.89 -8.67 -14.33
N PRO A 145 1.66 -9.92 -14.78
CA PRO A 145 2.74 -10.83 -15.17
C PRO A 145 3.53 -10.35 -16.40
N LYS A 146 2.96 -9.45 -17.22
CA LYS A 146 3.62 -8.88 -18.39
C LYS A 146 4.19 -7.47 -18.15
N ALA A 147 4.05 -6.94 -16.93
CA ALA A 147 4.55 -5.59 -16.59
C ALA A 147 6.05 -5.48 -16.84
N ILE A 148 6.83 -6.44 -16.39
CA ILE A 148 8.29 -6.45 -16.57
C ILE A 148 8.69 -6.43 -18.06
N LEU A 149 7.93 -7.10 -18.93
CA LEU A 149 8.23 -7.13 -20.37
C LEU A 149 8.03 -5.75 -21.03
N ALA A 150 6.98 -5.04 -20.62
CA ALA A 150 6.73 -3.68 -21.09
C ALA A 150 7.77 -2.69 -20.54
N LEU A 151 7.99 -2.70 -19.24
CA LEU A 151 8.87 -1.74 -18.58
C LEU A 151 10.36 -1.92 -18.95
N GLN A 152 10.81 -3.14 -19.22
CA GLN A 152 12.19 -3.40 -19.62
C GLN A 152 12.59 -2.69 -20.90
N LYS A 153 11.66 -2.35 -21.75
CA LYS A 153 11.91 -1.56 -22.98
C LYS A 153 12.30 -0.11 -22.70
N LEU A 154 12.04 0.38 -21.50
CA LEU A 154 12.14 1.80 -21.12
C LEU A 154 13.37 2.11 -20.25
N THR A 155 14.18 1.12 -19.94
CA THR A 155 15.37 1.27 -19.08
C THR A 155 16.44 0.25 -19.45
N ASP A 156 17.71 0.66 -19.26
CA ASP A 156 18.87 -0.25 -19.38
C ASP A 156 19.12 -1.06 -18.10
N ILE A 157 18.41 -0.74 -17.01
CA ILE A 157 18.48 -1.49 -15.76
C ILE A 157 17.81 -2.84 -15.95
N ASP A 158 18.48 -3.92 -15.56
CA ASP A 158 17.89 -5.26 -15.57
C ASP A 158 16.81 -5.38 -14.46
N LEU A 159 15.56 -5.25 -14.84
CA LEU A 159 14.43 -5.29 -13.92
C LEU A 159 14.27 -6.67 -13.25
N SER A 160 14.70 -7.73 -13.92
CA SER A 160 14.67 -9.09 -13.37
C SER A 160 15.65 -9.29 -12.20
N ALA A 161 16.65 -8.41 -12.10
CA ALA A 161 17.64 -8.42 -11.03
C ALA A 161 17.19 -7.62 -9.79
N ILE A 162 16.00 -7.02 -9.80
CA ILE A 162 15.44 -6.28 -8.66
C ILE A 162 14.52 -7.21 -7.87
N PRO A 163 14.96 -7.76 -6.71
CA PRO A 163 14.12 -8.64 -5.90
C PRO A 163 12.86 -7.95 -5.37
N TYR A 164 11.86 -8.73 -5.02
CA TYR A 164 10.65 -8.22 -4.37
C TYR A 164 10.98 -7.47 -3.07
N TYR A 165 10.33 -6.32 -2.85
CA TYR A 165 10.62 -5.39 -1.75
C TYR A 165 12.03 -4.81 -1.78
N THR A 166 12.52 -4.58 -2.99
CA THR A 166 13.71 -3.76 -3.24
C THR A 166 13.46 -2.77 -4.36
N PHE A 167 14.30 -1.77 -4.45
CA PHE A 167 14.22 -0.73 -5.49
C PHE A 167 15.61 -0.33 -5.97
N THR A 168 15.63 0.33 -7.10
CA THR A 168 16.78 1.03 -7.61
C THR A 168 16.37 2.41 -8.11
N VAL A 169 17.33 3.29 -8.29
CA VAL A 169 17.12 4.62 -8.84
C VAL A 169 17.95 4.75 -10.10
N GLY A 170 17.34 5.22 -11.18
CA GLY A 170 18.03 5.36 -12.43
C GLY A 170 17.21 5.99 -13.54
N ARG A 171 17.71 5.85 -14.75
CA ARG A 171 17.04 6.37 -15.93
C ARG A 171 15.92 5.45 -16.38
N PHE A 172 14.74 6.03 -16.57
CA PHE A 172 13.55 5.34 -17.05
C PHE A 172 12.76 6.24 -18.01
N ALA A 173 12.35 5.71 -19.16
CA ALA A 173 11.62 6.47 -20.19
C ALA A 173 12.29 7.80 -20.55
N GLY A 174 13.63 7.84 -20.59
CA GLY A 174 14.42 9.05 -20.86
C GLY A 174 14.48 10.05 -19.71
N LYS A 175 13.94 9.74 -18.54
CA LYS A 175 13.97 10.59 -17.34
C LYS A 175 14.95 10.04 -16.31
N GLU A 176 15.72 10.95 -15.70
CA GLU A 176 16.68 10.61 -14.65
C GLU A 176 16.01 10.54 -13.28
N ASN A 177 16.67 9.88 -12.33
CA ASN A 177 16.27 9.81 -10.92
C ASN A 177 14.88 9.20 -10.68
N VAL A 178 14.45 8.28 -11.54
CA VAL A 178 13.22 7.53 -11.32
C VAL A 178 13.49 6.41 -10.31
N ILE A 179 12.66 6.33 -9.28
CA ILE A 179 12.66 5.19 -8.36
C ILE A 179 11.87 4.06 -9.04
N ILE A 180 12.52 2.92 -9.22
CA ILE A 180 11.93 1.72 -9.80
C ILE A 180 11.84 0.67 -8.69
N SER A 181 10.65 0.44 -8.18
CA SER A 181 10.38 -0.35 -6.99
C SER A 181 9.67 -1.66 -7.35
N ASN A 182 10.22 -2.79 -6.95
CA ASN A 182 9.54 -4.08 -7.08
C ASN A 182 8.58 -4.27 -5.90
N THR A 183 7.51 -3.51 -5.94
CA THR A 183 6.41 -3.50 -4.97
C THR A 183 5.07 -3.40 -5.70
N GLY A 184 3.99 -3.61 -4.97
CA GLY A 184 2.63 -3.47 -5.47
C GLY A 184 1.59 -3.91 -4.45
N TYR A 185 0.33 -3.71 -4.80
CA TYR A 185 -0.83 -3.98 -3.95
C TYR A 185 -1.85 -4.90 -4.63
N THR A 186 -1.36 -5.73 -5.56
CA THR A 186 -2.21 -6.55 -6.44
C THR A 186 -1.96 -8.04 -6.34
N GLY A 187 -0.81 -8.45 -5.83
CA GLY A 187 -0.37 -9.85 -5.87
C GLY A 187 0.00 -10.38 -7.26
N ALA A 188 -0.10 -9.56 -8.30
CA ALA A 188 0.13 -9.96 -9.69
C ALA A 188 1.58 -9.75 -10.16
N GLY A 189 2.43 -9.17 -9.30
CA GLY A 189 3.77 -8.73 -9.67
C GLY A 189 3.77 -7.39 -10.41
N GLY A 190 4.93 -6.88 -10.69
CA GLY A 190 5.10 -5.59 -11.36
C GLY A 190 5.94 -4.63 -10.56
N PHE A 191 5.85 -3.36 -10.93
CA PHE A 191 6.69 -2.30 -10.34
C PHE A 191 5.85 -1.08 -10.01
N GLU A 192 6.34 -0.29 -9.05
CA GLU A 192 5.89 1.06 -8.77
C GLU A 192 7.00 2.03 -9.18
N LEU A 193 6.63 3.09 -9.90
CA LEU A 193 7.53 4.08 -10.47
C LEU A 193 7.26 5.41 -9.79
N TYR A 194 8.30 6.03 -9.22
CA TYR A 194 8.22 7.36 -8.61
C TYR A 194 9.08 8.32 -9.40
N PHE A 195 8.54 9.46 -9.75
CA PHE A 195 9.20 10.46 -10.56
C PHE A 195 8.64 11.85 -10.29
N TYR A 196 9.34 12.90 -10.76
CA TYR A 196 8.84 14.27 -10.63
C TYR A 196 7.62 14.49 -11.53
N PRO A 197 6.63 15.30 -11.11
CA PRO A 197 5.39 15.54 -11.86
C PRO A 197 5.59 16.07 -13.28
N ASP A 198 6.67 16.78 -13.55
CA ASP A 198 7.01 17.27 -14.90
C ASP A 198 7.36 16.14 -15.89
N ALA A 199 7.72 14.97 -15.39
CA ALA A 199 7.93 13.77 -16.19
C ALA A 199 6.65 12.97 -16.47
N ALA A 200 5.53 13.32 -15.86
CA ALA A 200 4.30 12.50 -15.86
C ALA A 200 3.79 12.20 -17.28
N GLU A 201 3.71 13.21 -18.14
CA GLU A 201 3.26 13.04 -19.53
C GLU A 201 4.14 12.06 -20.31
N ALA A 202 5.46 12.24 -20.22
CA ALA A 202 6.42 11.41 -20.94
C ALA A 202 6.42 9.97 -20.46
N VAL A 203 6.37 9.77 -19.12
CA VAL A 203 6.36 8.43 -18.52
C VAL A 203 5.07 7.69 -18.85
N TRP A 204 3.91 8.34 -18.71
CA TRP A 204 2.62 7.76 -19.08
C TRP A 204 2.61 7.28 -20.51
N LYS A 205 2.96 8.18 -21.45
CA LYS A 205 3.00 7.86 -22.87
C LYS A 205 3.93 6.68 -23.17
N ALA A 206 5.15 6.72 -22.66
CA ALA A 206 6.14 5.68 -22.88
C ALA A 206 5.70 4.31 -22.34
N VAL A 207 5.09 4.27 -21.14
CA VAL A 207 4.59 3.04 -20.51
C VAL A 207 3.47 2.42 -21.35
N PHE A 208 2.51 3.21 -21.80
CA PHE A 208 1.40 2.70 -22.62
C PHE A 208 1.85 2.25 -24.01
N GLU A 209 2.75 2.98 -24.67
CA GLU A 209 3.33 2.58 -25.95
C GLU A 209 4.13 1.27 -25.81
N ALA A 210 4.96 1.14 -24.78
CA ALA A 210 5.76 -0.06 -24.52
C ALA A 210 4.88 -1.29 -24.18
N GLY A 211 3.75 -1.07 -23.54
CA GLY A 211 2.83 -2.12 -23.10
C GLY A 211 1.75 -2.52 -24.14
N GLU A 212 1.63 -1.81 -25.25
CA GLU A 212 0.54 -2.03 -26.24
C GLU A 212 0.46 -3.48 -26.69
N GLU A 213 1.57 -4.08 -27.07
CA GLU A 213 1.62 -5.49 -27.52
C GLU A 213 1.30 -6.50 -26.41
N PHE A 214 1.36 -6.09 -25.15
CA PHE A 214 1.07 -6.94 -23.98
C PHE A 214 -0.35 -6.76 -23.44
N GLY A 215 -1.17 -5.93 -24.10
CA GLY A 215 -2.56 -5.69 -23.71
C GLY A 215 -2.70 -4.77 -22.50
N ILE A 216 -1.81 -3.79 -22.36
CA ILE A 216 -1.83 -2.80 -21.27
C ILE A 216 -3.15 -2.02 -21.26
N LYS A 217 -3.70 -1.83 -20.06
CA LYS A 217 -4.88 -0.99 -19.83
C LYS A 217 -4.68 -0.06 -18.63
N PRO A 218 -5.31 1.13 -18.65
CA PRO A 218 -5.46 1.92 -17.45
C PRO A 218 -6.43 1.22 -16.49
N VAL A 219 -6.17 1.28 -15.22
CA VAL A 219 -6.93 0.58 -14.17
C VAL A 219 -7.27 1.54 -13.04
N GLY A 220 -8.53 1.52 -12.61
CA GLY A 220 -9.04 2.39 -11.56
C GLY A 220 -8.98 1.79 -10.15
N LEU A 221 -9.42 2.61 -9.18
CA LEU A 221 -9.40 2.24 -7.76
C LEU A 221 -10.35 1.08 -7.43
N GLY A 222 -11.40 0.86 -8.23
CA GLY A 222 -12.31 -0.26 -8.03
C GLY A 222 -11.62 -1.62 -8.18
N ALA A 223 -10.81 -1.80 -9.23
CA ALA A 223 -10.03 -3.01 -9.41
C ALA A 223 -8.86 -3.10 -8.42
N ARG A 224 -8.26 -1.96 -8.02
CA ARG A 224 -7.27 -1.92 -6.93
C ARG A 224 -7.82 -2.55 -5.65
N ASP A 225 -9.06 -2.21 -5.28
CA ASP A 225 -9.71 -2.76 -4.09
C ASP A 225 -10.02 -4.26 -4.22
N THR A 226 -10.53 -4.72 -5.36
CA THR A 226 -10.79 -6.16 -5.54
C THR A 226 -9.51 -7.00 -5.57
N LEU A 227 -8.45 -6.49 -6.19
CA LEU A 227 -7.15 -7.16 -6.25
C LEU A 227 -6.51 -7.30 -4.86
N ARG A 228 -6.44 -6.20 -4.09
CA ARG A 228 -5.83 -6.24 -2.75
C ARG A 228 -6.63 -7.16 -1.81
N LEU A 229 -7.96 -7.18 -1.93
CA LEU A 229 -8.81 -7.99 -1.07
C LEU A 229 -8.67 -9.48 -1.36
N GLU A 230 -8.53 -9.88 -2.62
CA GLU A 230 -8.21 -11.28 -2.98
C GLU A 230 -6.88 -11.74 -2.37
N MET A 231 -5.94 -10.83 -2.14
CA MET A 231 -4.66 -11.11 -1.47
C MET A 231 -4.74 -11.04 0.06
N GLY A 232 -5.86 -10.59 0.61
CA GLY A 232 -6.02 -10.36 2.04
C GLY A 232 -5.23 -9.14 2.55
N PHE A 233 -4.88 -8.19 1.68
CA PHE A 233 -4.17 -6.98 2.09
C PHE A 233 -5.13 -5.98 2.73
N CYS A 234 -4.72 -5.45 3.88
CA CYS A 234 -5.49 -4.45 4.61
C CYS A 234 -5.61 -3.13 3.85
N LEU A 235 -6.72 -2.45 4.08
CA LEU A 235 -6.94 -1.06 3.71
C LEU A 235 -7.17 -0.24 4.98
N TYR A 236 -6.34 0.78 5.21
CA TYR A 236 -6.53 1.69 6.33
C TYR A 236 -7.86 2.45 6.21
N GLY A 237 -8.54 2.61 7.32
CA GLY A 237 -9.90 3.15 7.37
C GLY A 237 -11.00 2.09 7.25
N ASN A 238 -10.66 0.90 6.73
CA ASN A 238 -11.56 -0.25 6.69
C ASN A 238 -11.10 -1.34 7.66
N ASP A 239 -9.93 -1.91 7.41
CA ASP A 239 -9.39 -3.08 8.14
C ASP A 239 -8.44 -2.67 9.27
N LEU A 240 -7.87 -1.49 9.19
CA LEU A 240 -6.97 -0.87 10.16
C LEU A 240 -7.50 0.49 10.56
N ASP A 241 -7.35 0.84 11.83
CA ASP A 241 -7.70 2.15 12.37
C ASP A 241 -6.93 2.46 13.67
N ASP A 242 -7.24 3.60 14.27
CA ASP A 242 -6.63 4.10 15.50
C ASP A 242 -7.00 3.31 16.79
N LYS A 243 -7.91 2.34 16.68
CA LYS A 243 -8.38 1.48 17.78
C LYS A 243 -8.02 0.01 17.60
N THR A 244 -7.45 -0.34 16.47
CA THR A 244 -7.09 -1.71 16.14
C THR A 244 -5.58 -1.87 16.22
N SER A 245 -5.13 -2.83 17.04
CA SER A 245 -3.70 -3.10 17.19
C SER A 245 -3.13 -3.87 16.00
N PRO A 246 -1.83 -3.72 15.72
CA PRO A 246 -1.19 -4.53 14.69
C PRO A 246 -1.24 -6.04 14.99
N ILE A 247 -1.32 -6.44 16.25
CA ILE A 247 -1.43 -7.85 16.64
C ILE A 247 -2.82 -8.40 16.29
N GLU A 248 -3.89 -7.66 16.61
CA GLU A 248 -5.27 -8.00 16.20
C GLU A 248 -5.42 -8.09 14.67
N ALA A 249 -4.76 -7.17 13.96
CA ALA A 249 -4.81 -7.07 12.50
C ALA A 249 -3.99 -8.14 11.76
N GLY A 250 -3.35 -9.07 12.47
CA GLY A 250 -2.48 -10.07 11.86
C GLY A 250 -1.13 -9.52 11.38
N LEU A 251 -0.78 -8.29 11.79
CA LEU A 251 0.46 -7.61 11.44
C LEU A 251 1.59 -7.85 12.47
N GLY A 252 1.50 -8.90 13.26
CA GLY A 252 2.55 -9.28 14.21
C GLY A 252 3.90 -9.58 13.54
N TRP A 253 3.90 -9.94 12.28
CA TRP A 253 5.11 -10.20 11.51
C TRP A 253 5.92 -8.92 11.17
N ILE A 254 5.29 -7.75 11.17
CA ILE A 254 5.93 -6.43 11.02
C ILE A 254 6.07 -5.69 12.36
N THR A 255 5.74 -6.34 13.48
CA THR A 255 5.88 -5.76 14.82
C THR A 255 7.01 -6.48 15.53
N LYS A 256 8.18 -5.83 15.60
CA LYS A 256 9.43 -6.48 15.99
C LYS A 256 9.81 -6.14 17.42
N PHE A 257 9.92 -7.17 18.25
CA PHE A 257 10.30 -7.08 19.65
C PHE A 257 11.74 -7.57 19.86
N VAL A 258 12.65 -7.07 19.02
CA VAL A 258 14.08 -7.39 19.10
C VAL A 258 14.78 -6.47 20.10
N GLU A 259 15.94 -6.89 20.57
CA GLU A 259 16.77 -6.09 21.48
C GLU A 259 17.15 -4.75 20.84
N GLY A 260 17.09 -3.66 21.62
CA GLY A 260 17.41 -2.31 21.15
C GLY A 260 16.34 -1.65 20.27
N LYS A 261 15.23 -2.32 20.00
CA LYS A 261 14.11 -1.77 19.25
C LYS A 261 13.03 -1.27 20.21
N GLU A 262 13.15 -0.02 20.62
CA GLU A 262 12.13 0.67 21.43
C GLU A 262 11.22 1.49 20.52
N PHE A 263 9.92 1.31 20.65
CA PHE A 263 8.93 2.04 19.86
C PHE A 263 7.65 2.34 20.67
N ILE A 264 6.85 3.25 20.17
CA ILE A 264 5.62 3.69 20.82
C ILE A 264 4.73 2.49 21.14
N ASN A 265 4.39 2.37 22.42
CA ASN A 265 3.51 1.33 22.98
C ASN A 265 4.01 -0.13 22.82
N ARG A 266 5.32 -0.33 22.63
CA ARG A 266 5.93 -1.66 22.57
C ARG A 266 5.49 -2.59 23.71
N PRO A 267 5.50 -2.18 25.01
CA PRO A 267 5.17 -3.10 26.11
C PRO A 267 3.77 -3.69 26.04
N MET A 268 2.78 -2.88 25.61
CA MET A 268 1.41 -3.35 25.44
C MET A 268 1.31 -4.35 24.27
N LEU A 269 1.92 -4.03 23.13
CA LEU A 269 1.89 -4.88 21.93
C LEU A 269 2.63 -6.20 22.14
N GLU A 270 3.74 -6.17 22.87
CA GLU A 270 4.50 -7.36 23.24
C GLU A 270 3.68 -8.28 24.15
N ARG A 271 2.94 -7.70 25.08
CA ARG A 271 1.99 -8.44 25.94
C ARG A 271 0.86 -9.06 25.13
N GLN A 272 0.24 -8.31 24.22
CA GLN A 272 -0.79 -8.86 23.33
C GLN A 272 -0.27 -10.03 22.49
N LYS A 273 0.98 -9.95 22.01
CA LYS A 273 1.60 -11.06 21.27
C LYS A 273 1.78 -12.30 22.12
N ALA A 274 2.14 -12.12 23.40
CA ALA A 274 2.38 -13.22 24.33
C ALA A 274 1.07 -13.85 24.86
N GLU A 275 0.08 -13.03 25.19
CA GLU A 275 -1.17 -13.46 25.83
C GLU A 275 -2.30 -13.74 24.81
N GLY A 276 -2.15 -13.24 23.58
CA GLY A 276 -3.20 -13.28 22.55
C GLY A 276 -4.10 -12.04 22.61
N THR A 277 -5.02 -11.98 21.64
CA THR A 277 -5.99 -10.88 21.49
C THR A 277 -7.43 -11.43 21.60
N THR A 278 -8.37 -10.58 21.97
CA THR A 278 -9.79 -10.95 22.09
C THR A 278 -10.50 -11.02 20.74
N ARG A 279 -9.92 -10.44 19.71
CA ARG A 279 -10.40 -10.49 18.33
C ARG A 279 -9.23 -10.57 17.35
N LYS A 280 -9.49 -11.06 16.15
CA LYS A 280 -8.51 -11.14 15.06
C LYS A 280 -9.15 -10.80 13.73
N LEU A 281 -8.37 -10.18 12.85
CA LEU A 281 -8.71 -10.04 11.44
C LEU A 281 -8.55 -11.39 10.75
N VAL A 282 -9.59 -11.82 10.07
CA VAL A 282 -9.63 -13.08 9.32
C VAL A 282 -10.32 -12.88 7.97
N GLY A 283 -9.97 -13.71 6.98
CA GLY A 283 -10.63 -13.74 5.70
C GLY A 283 -11.70 -14.82 5.64
N PHE A 284 -12.86 -14.49 5.06
CA PHE A 284 -13.93 -15.44 4.79
C PHE A 284 -14.34 -15.45 3.32
N GLU A 285 -14.78 -16.63 2.88
CA GLU A 285 -15.43 -16.84 1.59
C GLU A 285 -16.88 -17.22 1.81
N MET A 286 -17.78 -16.65 1.01
CA MET A 286 -19.20 -17.00 1.07
C MET A 286 -19.42 -18.40 0.49
N ILE A 287 -20.19 -19.22 1.19
CA ILE A 287 -20.65 -20.53 0.66
C ILE A 287 -21.86 -20.29 -0.24
N ASP A 288 -22.82 -19.54 0.25
CA ASP A 288 -24.02 -19.19 -0.49
C ASP A 288 -23.79 -17.92 -1.34
N ARG A 289 -24.65 -17.73 -2.34
CA ARG A 289 -24.60 -16.56 -3.19
C ARG A 289 -24.88 -15.29 -2.40
N GLY A 290 -23.91 -14.40 -2.37
CA GLY A 290 -24.02 -13.10 -1.70
C GLY A 290 -22.73 -12.31 -1.79
N ILE A 291 -22.81 -11.03 -1.51
CA ILE A 291 -21.64 -10.12 -1.47
C ILE A 291 -21.60 -9.53 -0.06
N PRO A 292 -20.61 -9.89 0.76
CA PRO A 292 -20.44 -9.26 2.06
C PRO A 292 -19.98 -7.80 1.86
N ARG A 293 -20.45 -6.90 2.72
CA ARG A 293 -20.12 -5.48 2.65
C ARG A 293 -19.65 -4.97 4.00
N HIS A 294 -18.89 -3.89 3.96
CA HIS A 294 -18.44 -3.17 5.17
C HIS A 294 -19.62 -2.94 6.13
N GLY A 295 -19.44 -3.25 7.41
CA GLY A 295 -20.43 -3.08 8.45
C GLY A 295 -21.45 -4.23 8.59
N TYR A 296 -21.42 -5.25 7.72
CA TYR A 296 -22.27 -6.42 7.89
C TYR A 296 -21.83 -7.25 9.09
N GLU A 297 -22.79 -7.67 9.89
CA GLU A 297 -22.51 -8.50 11.06
C GLU A 297 -22.28 -9.97 10.68
N LEU A 298 -21.35 -10.59 11.38
CA LEU A 298 -21.19 -12.03 11.42
C LEU A 298 -21.91 -12.54 12.67
N VAL A 299 -22.85 -13.47 12.48
CA VAL A 299 -23.59 -14.09 13.57
C VAL A 299 -23.30 -15.60 13.63
N ASN A 300 -23.35 -16.17 14.83
CA ASN A 300 -23.26 -17.62 15.01
C ASN A 300 -24.59 -18.32 14.68
N GLY A 301 -24.63 -19.65 14.83
CA GLY A 301 -25.86 -20.46 14.59
C GLY A 301 -27.02 -20.16 15.54
N GLU A 302 -26.77 -19.43 16.61
CA GLU A 302 -27.78 -19.02 17.61
C GLU A 302 -28.27 -17.58 17.38
N GLY A 303 -27.68 -16.88 16.35
CA GLY A 303 -28.04 -15.52 15.99
C GLY A 303 -27.30 -14.44 16.79
N GLU A 304 -26.30 -14.82 17.58
CA GLU A 304 -25.46 -13.87 18.33
C GLU A 304 -24.41 -13.24 17.44
N GLY A 305 -24.21 -11.92 17.57
CA GLY A 305 -23.15 -11.18 16.85
C GLY A 305 -21.75 -11.58 17.33
N ILE A 306 -20.91 -12.09 16.43
CA ILE A 306 -19.56 -12.55 16.72
C ILE A 306 -18.47 -11.83 15.91
N GLY A 307 -18.85 -10.91 15.04
CA GLY A 307 -17.89 -10.15 14.24
C GLY A 307 -18.55 -9.15 13.31
N VAL A 308 -17.72 -8.34 12.67
CA VAL A 308 -18.15 -7.31 11.71
C VAL A 308 -17.24 -7.31 10.51
N VAL A 309 -17.80 -7.28 9.31
CA VAL A 309 -17.08 -7.17 8.04
C VAL A 309 -16.45 -5.79 7.92
N THR A 310 -15.15 -5.73 7.67
CA THR A 310 -14.39 -4.50 7.44
C THR A 310 -14.23 -4.18 5.95
N SER A 311 -13.95 -5.20 5.13
CA SER A 311 -13.87 -5.08 3.67
C SER A 311 -14.54 -6.28 3.02
N GLY A 312 -15.31 -6.07 1.95
CA GLY A 312 -15.97 -7.17 1.27
C GLY A 312 -16.32 -6.84 -0.18
N THR A 313 -16.23 -7.84 -1.05
CA THR A 313 -16.52 -7.71 -2.47
C THR A 313 -16.88 -9.06 -3.10
N MET A 314 -17.35 -9.02 -4.34
CA MET A 314 -17.35 -10.18 -5.22
C MET A 314 -15.94 -10.35 -5.81
N SER A 315 -15.29 -11.48 -5.56
CA SER A 315 -14.00 -11.80 -6.19
C SER A 315 -14.18 -11.99 -7.70
N PRO A 316 -13.55 -11.17 -8.54
CA PRO A 316 -13.64 -11.35 -9.99
C PRO A 316 -13.01 -12.65 -10.47
N THR A 317 -11.94 -13.12 -9.83
CA THR A 317 -11.24 -14.37 -10.19
C THR A 317 -12.04 -15.60 -9.77
N ARG A 318 -12.55 -15.63 -8.54
CA ARG A 318 -13.22 -16.80 -7.97
C ARG A 318 -14.74 -16.82 -8.13
N LYS A 319 -15.33 -15.66 -8.43
CA LYS A 319 -16.79 -15.45 -8.62
C LYS A 319 -17.63 -15.81 -7.40
N ILE A 320 -17.05 -15.58 -6.22
CA ILE A 320 -17.69 -15.74 -4.90
C ILE A 320 -17.50 -14.47 -4.09
N GLY A 321 -18.38 -14.24 -3.11
CA GLY A 321 -18.20 -13.17 -2.13
C GLY A 321 -17.02 -13.48 -1.22
N ILE A 322 -16.16 -12.49 -1.00
CA ILE A 322 -15.00 -12.57 -0.09
C ILE A 322 -14.99 -11.36 0.83
N CYS A 323 -14.49 -11.53 2.04
CA CYS A 323 -14.35 -10.42 2.98
C CYS A 323 -13.20 -10.61 3.96
N LEU A 324 -12.78 -9.47 4.53
CA LEU A 324 -12.04 -9.40 5.78
C LEU A 324 -13.00 -8.96 6.89
N LEU A 325 -12.82 -9.50 8.07
CA LEU A 325 -13.63 -9.16 9.23
C LEU A 325 -12.88 -9.42 10.54
N TYR A 326 -13.26 -8.71 11.58
CA TYR A 326 -12.82 -9.02 12.93
C TYR A 326 -13.84 -9.93 13.63
N THR A 327 -13.36 -10.99 14.23
CA THR A 327 -14.15 -11.91 15.05
C THR A 327 -13.33 -12.41 16.24
N SER A 328 -14.00 -12.93 17.24
CA SER A 328 -13.32 -13.61 18.35
C SER A 328 -12.45 -14.75 17.81
N PRO A 329 -11.25 -14.95 18.34
CA PRO A 329 -10.44 -16.10 17.97
C PRO A 329 -11.23 -17.38 18.17
N SER A 330 -11.17 -18.28 17.18
CA SER A 330 -11.70 -19.63 17.36
C SER A 330 -10.98 -20.32 18.54
N PRO A 331 -11.69 -21.06 19.40
CA PRO A 331 -11.09 -21.79 20.51
C PRO A 331 -10.05 -22.80 20.04
#